data_762967576e9497dc87ceddb104d6a7b6
#
_entry.id   762967576e9497dc87ceddb104d6a7b6
#
_cell.length_a   1.000
_cell.length_b   1.000
_cell.length_c   1.000
_cell.angle_alpha   90.00
_cell.angle_beta   90.00
_cell.angle_gamma   90.00
#
_symmetry.space_group_name_H-M   'P 1'
#
loop_
_entity.id
_entity.type
_entity.pdbx_description
1 polymer ?
#
loop_
_entity_poly.entity_id
_entity_poly.type
_entity_poly.pdbx_seq_one_letter_code
_entity_poly.pdbx_strand_id
1 'polypeptide(L)'
;MAYSTLTPAANEAALDHFIRCPVSPEMISYLAQRASQVIRCEPEQQLNKHLPPTPPTTPPPQQQAATASARDVLLPSVETFIQSLVDRSHVQVPTLMTSLVYLARLQKRLPPVAKGMRCTVHRIFLASLILAAKNLNDQSPKNKHWARYTAVVGYPEFGFSITEVNLMEKQLLFLLDWDMRVTTDDLYTHFEPFLAPIRAYHARQAEKAQHARLRQERDALGREQNSMYLLAAQQRRSQLEMQRNAYDSPQSCASYAHPAYYTRSSSRVPSRTPSLSPPTRSGSVASHSTADSLASSSPASLASSSPASLADSCAETAQLRRCDIEH
;
A
#
# COMPACT_ATOMS: atom_id res chain seq x y z
N MET A 1 7.03 -21.95 1.34
CA MET A 1 8.31 -21.41 0.83
C MET A 1 8.18 -21.16 -0.66
N ALA A 2 7.77 -19.94 -1.02
CA ALA A 2 7.57 -19.54 -2.43
C ALA A 2 8.25 -18.17 -2.68
N TYR A 3 9.54 -18.06 -2.33
CA TYR A 3 10.31 -16.84 -2.57
C TYR A 3 11.04 -16.82 -3.92
N SER A 4 10.77 -17.83 -4.77
CA SER A 4 11.65 -18.16 -5.88
C SER A 4 11.42 -17.44 -7.21
N THR A 5 10.48 -16.48 -7.31
CA THR A 5 10.18 -15.80 -8.58
C THR A 5 10.18 -14.27 -8.52
N LEU A 6 10.54 -13.69 -7.37
CA LEU A 6 10.57 -12.25 -7.22
C LEU A 6 11.91 -11.70 -7.74
N THR A 7 11.86 -10.81 -8.72
CA THR A 7 13.07 -10.16 -9.21
C THR A 7 13.68 -9.30 -8.11
N PRO A 8 15.01 -9.32 -7.92
CA PRO A 8 15.68 -8.48 -6.91
C PRO A 8 15.28 -7.00 -7.00
N ALA A 9 15.15 -6.49 -8.22
CA ALA A 9 14.73 -5.11 -8.48
C ALA A 9 13.30 -4.79 -7.96
N ALA A 10 12.37 -5.76 -8.01
CA ALA A 10 11.03 -5.55 -7.47
C ALA A 10 11.02 -5.48 -5.93
N ASN A 11 11.88 -6.27 -5.28
CA ASN A 11 12.05 -6.22 -3.83
C ASN A 11 12.68 -4.89 -3.38
N GLU A 12 13.72 -4.44 -4.08
CA GLU A 12 14.39 -3.17 -3.82
C GLU A 12 13.42 -1.98 -3.99
N ALA A 13 12.69 -1.95 -5.11
CA ALA A 13 11.69 -0.91 -5.36
C ALA A 13 10.56 -0.89 -4.31
N ALA A 14 10.13 -2.07 -3.84
CA ALA A 14 9.13 -2.17 -2.78
C ALA A 14 9.67 -1.71 -1.43
N LEU A 15 10.92 -2.06 -1.09
CA LEU A 15 11.58 -1.60 0.12
C LEU A 15 11.78 -0.08 0.11
N ASP A 16 12.26 0.47 -1.00
CA ASP A 16 12.42 1.91 -1.21
C ASP A 16 11.10 2.68 -1.06
N HIS A 17 10.02 2.11 -1.55
CA HIS A 17 8.69 2.69 -1.36
C HIS A 17 8.29 2.62 0.13
N PHE A 18 8.44 1.45 0.76
CA PHE A 18 8.02 1.21 2.14
C PHE A 18 8.71 2.13 3.16
N ILE A 19 10.02 2.31 3.05
CA ILE A 19 10.80 3.15 3.99
C ILE A 19 10.43 4.64 3.92
N ARG A 20 9.80 5.09 2.84
CA ARG A 20 9.31 6.46 2.65
C ARG A 20 7.86 6.66 3.10
N CYS A 21 7.15 5.58 3.40
CA CYS A 21 5.80 5.67 3.94
C CYS A 21 5.80 6.30 5.35
N PRO A 22 4.74 6.99 5.73
CA PRO A 22 4.52 7.36 7.13
C PRO A 22 4.27 6.10 7.97
N VAL A 23 4.50 6.21 9.27
CA VAL A 23 4.15 5.13 10.21
C VAL A 23 2.63 4.95 10.21
N SER A 24 2.18 3.72 9.94
CA SER A 24 0.76 3.37 9.90
C SER A 24 0.33 2.62 11.16
N PRO A 25 -0.96 2.66 11.52
CA PRO A 25 -1.51 1.89 12.63
C PRO A 25 -1.27 0.38 12.47
N GLU A 26 -1.29 -0.13 11.24
CA GLU A 26 -1.04 -1.55 10.95
C GLU A 26 0.40 -1.96 11.28
N MET A 27 1.38 -1.07 11.05
CA MET A 27 2.78 -1.30 11.46
C MET A 27 2.89 -1.40 12.97
N ILE A 28 2.19 -0.53 13.70
CA ILE A 28 2.18 -0.50 15.17
C ILE A 28 1.52 -1.76 15.73
N SER A 29 0.36 -2.14 15.22
CA SER A 29 -0.35 -3.34 15.62
C SER A 29 0.47 -4.61 15.36
N TYR A 30 1.10 -4.69 14.18
CA TYR A 30 2.00 -5.80 13.84
C TYR A 30 3.20 -5.88 14.77
N LEU A 31 3.85 -4.75 15.07
CA LEU A 31 4.96 -4.68 16.02
C LEU A 31 4.53 -5.10 17.45
N ALA A 32 3.37 -4.64 17.91
CA ALA A 32 2.81 -5.02 19.21
C ALA A 32 2.57 -6.52 19.29
N GLN A 33 2.00 -7.11 18.25
CA GLN A 33 1.81 -8.54 18.15
C GLN A 33 3.14 -9.30 18.18
N ARG A 34 4.13 -8.86 17.38
CA ARG A 34 5.45 -9.51 17.32
C ARG A 34 6.21 -9.37 18.64
N ALA A 35 6.16 -8.20 19.28
CA ALA A 35 6.77 -7.99 20.60
C ALA A 35 6.16 -8.92 21.65
N SER A 36 4.84 -9.08 21.66
CA SER A 36 4.14 -9.96 22.58
C SER A 36 4.46 -11.46 22.39
N GLN A 37 4.91 -11.83 21.18
CA GLN A 37 5.33 -13.21 20.87
C GLN A 37 6.76 -13.52 21.31
N VAL A 38 7.58 -12.52 21.66
CA VAL A 38 8.99 -12.73 22.04
C VAL A 38 9.10 -13.49 23.36
N ILE A 39 8.25 -13.17 24.34
CA ILE A 39 8.28 -13.78 25.67
C ILE A 39 6.88 -13.92 26.24
N ARG A 40 6.66 -15.00 26.98
CA ARG A 40 5.41 -15.19 27.73
C ARG A 40 5.46 -14.41 29.03
N CYS A 41 4.50 -13.53 29.25
CA CYS A 41 4.34 -12.81 30.51
C CYS A 41 3.30 -13.51 31.39
N GLU A 42 3.68 -13.80 32.63
CA GLU A 42 2.74 -14.39 33.62
C GLU A 42 1.93 -13.28 34.30
N PRO A 43 0.63 -13.49 34.53
CA PRO A 43 -0.16 -12.64 35.42
C PRO A 43 0.38 -12.80 36.87
N GLU A 44 0.54 -11.68 37.56
CA GLU A 44 1.18 -11.56 38.87
C GLU A 44 0.55 -12.46 39.99
N GLN A 45 -0.66 -12.97 39.79
CA GLN A 45 -1.37 -13.81 40.74
C GLN A 45 -0.72 -15.18 41.01
N GLN A 46 0.23 -15.64 40.24
CA GLN A 46 0.89 -16.92 40.42
C GLN A 46 2.20 -16.85 41.22
N LEU A 47 2.81 -15.65 41.33
CA LEU A 47 4.09 -15.50 42.03
C LEU A 47 3.94 -15.66 43.58
N ASN A 48 2.76 -15.35 44.11
CA ASN A 48 2.50 -15.40 45.56
C ASN A 48 2.09 -16.80 46.07
N LYS A 49 1.91 -17.81 45.20
CA LYS A 49 1.49 -19.15 45.60
C LYS A 49 2.62 -20.08 46.02
N HIS A 50 3.88 -19.68 45.85
CA HIS A 50 5.04 -20.52 46.16
C HIS A 50 5.99 -19.96 47.22
N LEU A 51 5.57 -18.95 47.98
CA LEU A 51 6.32 -18.56 49.19
C LEU A 51 6.00 -19.58 50.27
N PRO A 52 7.02 -20.26 50.87
CA PRO A 52 6.79 -21.13 52.00
C PRO A 52 6.21 -20.31 53.16
N PRO A 53 5.28 -20.89 53.96
CA PRO A 53 4.67 -20.19 55.08
C PRO A 53 5.76 -19.83 56.10
N THR A 54 5.91 -18.53 56.36
CA THR A 54 6.79 -18.03 57.41
C THR A 54 6.29 -18.54 58.76
N PRO A 55 7.13 -19.12 59.64
CA PRO A 55 6.69 -19.60 60.93
C PRO A 55 6.21 -18.44 61.83
N PRO A 56 5.16 -18.61 62.63
CA PRO A 56 4.58 -17.56 63.46
C PRO A 56 5.41 -17.36 64.71
N THR A 57 6.30 -16.40 64.73
CA THR A 57 6.97 -15.94 65.94
C THR A 57 7.30 -14.47 65.87
N THR A 58 6.33 -13.64 66.28
CA THR A 58 6.64 -12.33 66.90
C THR A 58 5.32 -11.68 67.36
N PRO A 59 5.28 -11.05 68.55
CA PRO A 59 4.08 -10.41 69.10
C PRO A 59 3.71 -9.16 68.29
N PRO A 60 2.43 -8.71 68.38
CA PRO A 60 1.89 -7.73 67.45
C PRO A 60 2.52 -6.33 67.67
N PRO A 61 3.18 -5.74 66.72
CA PRO A 61 3.38 -4.31 66.75
C PRO A 61 2.10 -3.64 66.25
N GLN A 62 1.77 -2.58 66.93
CA GLN A 62 0.68 -1.67 66.73
C GLN A 62 0.43 -1.39 65.27
N GLN A 63 -0.84 -1.35 64.93
CA GLN A 63 -1.42 -0.94 63.65
C GLN A 63 -0.73 0.31 63.08
N GLN A 64 0.19 0.12 62.19
CA GLN A 64 0.47 1.11 61.15
C GLN A 64 -0.24 0.62 59.91
N ALA A 65 -1.31 1.31 59.62
CA ALA A 65 -2.05 1.22 58.39
C ALA A 65 -1.13 1.57 57.23
N ALA A 66 -0.58 0.55 56.62
CA ALA A 66 0.07 0.63 55.32
C ALA A 66 -0.01 -0.70 54.61
N THR A 67 -1.20 -1.27 54.53
CA THR A 67 -1.49 -2.10 53.36
C THR A 67 -1.68 -1.13 52.17
N ALA A 68 -0.57 -0.61 51.71
CA ALA A 68 -0.50 -0.33 50.30
C ALA A 68 -0.63 -1.69 49.63
N SER A 69 -1.88 -2.16 49.48
CA SER A 69 -2.19 -3.15 48.47
C SER A 69 -1.44 -2.67 47.22
N ALA A 70 -0.56 -3.53 46.70
CA ALA A 70 0.10 -3.31 45.44
C ALA A 70 -1.01 -2.94 44.48
N ARG A 71 -1.24 -1.64 44.30
CA ARG A 71 -2.21 -1.10 43.37
C ARG A 71 -1.80 -1.71 42.06
N ASP A 72 -2.68 -2.51 41.53
CA ASP A 72 -2.48 -3.15 40.23
C ASP A 72 -2.25 -2.03 39.22
N VAL A 73 -0.97 -1.66 39.03
CA VAL A 73 -0.58 -0.55 38.18
C VAL A 73 -1.15 -0.87 36.81
N LEU A 74 -2.10 -0.03 36.39
CA LEU A 74 -2.77 -0.21 35.12
C LEU A 74 -1.72 -0.09 34.01
N LEU A 75 -1.39 -1.21 33.36
CA LEU A 75 -0.47 -1.22 32.25
C LEU A 75 -1.19 -0.81 30.95
N PRO A 76 -0.61 0.11 30.16
CA PRO A 76 -1.10 0.36 28.80
C PRO A 76 -0.97 -0.90 27.96
N SER A 77 -1.82 -1.04 26.94
CA SER A 77 -1.58 -2.08 25.93
C SER A 77 -0.23 -1.84 25.22
N VAL A 78 0.40 -2.90 24.75
CA VAL A 78 1.68 -2.77 24.01
C VAL A 78 1.51 -1.85 22.79
N GLU A 79 0.38 -1.94 22.12
CA GLU A 79 0.03 -1.10 20.98
C GLU A 79 -0.08 0.39 21.37
N THR A 80 -0.83 0.71 22.45
CA THR A 80 -0.92 2.08 22.98
C THR A 80 0.45 2.62 23.38
N PHE A 81 1.29 1.78 23.97
CA PHE A 81 2.66 2.16 24.34
C PHE A 81 3.51 2.46 23.12
N ILE A 82 3.49 1.62 22.09
CA ILE A 82 4.22 1.83 20.83
C ILE A 82 3.74 3.12 20.15
N GLN A 83 2.42 3.31 20.06
CA GLN A 83 1.85 4.54 19.49
C GLN A 83 2.37 5.78 20.22
N SER A 84 2.30 5.79 21.55
CA SER A 84 2.80 6.91 22.38
C SER A 84 4.30 7.17 22.18
N LEU A 85 5.11 6.12 22.01
CA LEU A 85 6.53 6.26 21.71
C LEU A 85 6.78 6.88 20.33
N VAL A 86 6.04 6.43 19.31
CA VAL A 86 6.12 6.97 17.94
C VAL A 86 5.75 8.44 17.92
N ASP A 87 4.63 8.81 18.55
CA ASP A 87 4.14 10.20 18.59
C ASP A 87 5.12 11.15 19.29
N ARG A 88 5.80 10.67 20.35
CA ARG A 88 6.73 11.51 21.13
C ARG A 88 8.16 11.54 20.59
N SER A 89 8.60 10.47 19.96
CA SER A 89 9.97 10.37 19.44
C SER A 89 10.08 10.75 17.97
N HIS A 90 8.94 10.80 17.26
CA HIS A 90 8.87 11.05 15.82
C HIS A 90 9.78 10.12 15.00
N VAL A 91 9.92 8.87 15.44
CA VAL A 91 10.69 7.87 14.71
C VAL A 91 10.08 7.59 13.36
N GLN A 92 10.93 7.43 12.37
CA GLN A 92 10.52 7.08 11.01
C GLN A 92 10.42 5.56 10.83
N VAL A 93 9.73 5.15 9.77
CA VAL A 93 9.53 3.73 9.43
C VAL A 93 10.81 2.90 9.44
N PRO A 94 11.94 3.32 8.85
CA PRO A 94 13.16 2.52 8.88
C PRO A 94 13.60 2.17 10.30
N THR A 95 13.63 3.16 11.18
CA THR A 95 14.03 2.97 12.58
C THR A 95 13.03 2.11 13.35
N LEU A 96 11.75 2.43 13.22
CA LEU A 96 10.68 1.70 13.91
C LEU A 96 10.66 0.22 13.49
N MET A 97 10.70 -0.04 12.19
CA MET A 97 10.59 -1.41 11.67
C MET A 97 11.88 -2.23 11.85
N THR A 98 13.05 -1.59 11.94
CA THR A 98 14.29 -2.31 12.28
C THR A 98 14.24 -2.93 13.67
N SER A 99 13.47 -2.35 14.62
CA SER A 99 13.25 -2.97 15.93
C SER A 99 12.69 -4.40 15.81
N LEU A 100 11.92 -4.68 14.76
CA LEU A 100 11.38 -6.01 14.47
C LEU A 100 12.46 -7.06 14.23
N VAL A 101 13.57 -6.70 13.60
CA VAL A 101 14.72 -7.60 13.38
C VAL A 101 15.32 -7.99 14.72
N TYR A 102 15.50 -7.03 15.62
CA TYR A 102 16.03 -7.31 16.97
C TYR A 102 15.08 -8.12 17.82
N LEU A 103 13.78 -7.85 17.76
CA LEU A 103 12.76 -8.66 18.41
C LEU A 103 12.81 -10.13 17.93
N ALA A 104 12.91 -10.34 16.63
CA ALA A 104 13.00 -11.68 16.04
C ALA A 104 14.29 -12.43 16.43
N ARG A 105 15.42 -11.70 16.47
CA ARG A 105 16.70 -12.26 16.93
C ARG A 105 16.64 -12.63 18.42
N LEU A 106 16.07 -11.75 19.25
CA LEU A 106 15.88 -12.02 20.67
C LEU A 106 15.01 -13.25 20.89
N GLN A 107 13.88 -13.35 20.17
CA GLN A 107 12.99 -14.51 20.25
C GLN A 107 13.72 -15.84 19.98
N LYS A 108 14.63 -15.87 19.02
CA LYS A 108 15.43 -17.06 18.67
C LYS A 108 16.46 -17.42 19.77
N ARG A 109 16.95 -16.42 20.51
CA ARG A 109 17.99 -16.61 21.55
C ARG A 109 17.42 -16.90 22.94
N LEU A 110 16.17 -16.50 23.18
CA LEU A 110 15.52 -16.79 24.45
C LEU A 110 15.16 -18.28 24.57
N PRO A 111 15.40 -18.90 25.73
CA PRO A 111 14.95 -20.27 25.96
C PRO A 111 13.41 -20.33 25.92
N PRO A 112 12.82 -21.45 25.44
CA PRO A 112 11.36 -21.57 25.28
C PRO A 112 10.58 -21.51 26.61
N VAL A 113 11.28 -21.72 27.73
CA VAL A 113 10.73 -21.65 29.10
C VAL A 113 10.86 -20.24 29.71
N ALA A 114 11.47 -19.29 29.00
CA ALA A 114 11.63 -17.92 29.51
C ALA A 114 10.27 -17.29 29.80
N LYS A 115 10.13 -16.75 30.99
CA LYS A 115 8.94 -16.05 31.47
C LYS A 115 9.32 -14.63 31.90
N GLY A 116 8.47 -13.67 31.57
CA GLY A 116 8.65 -12.28 31.95
C GLY A 116 7.56 -11.76 32.86
N MET A 117 7.84 -10.65 33.52
CA MET A 117 6.85 -9.86 34.26
C MET A 117 5.87 -9.20 33.30
N ARG A 118 4.76 -8.69 33.78
CA ARG A 118 3.71 -8.02 33.00
C ARG A 118 4.26 -6.92 32.06
N CYS A 119 5.26 -6.14 32.51
CA CYS A 119 5.85 -5.05 31.70
C CYS A 119 7.05 -5.49 30.86
N THR A 120 7.43 -6.77 30.83
CA THR A 120 8.63 -7.24 30.12
C THR A 120 8.54 -6.99 28.62
N VAL A 121 7.37 -7.17 28.00
CA VAL A 121 7.17 -6.89 26.57
C VAL A 121 7.44 -5.40 26.25
N HIS A 122 6.95 -4.49 27.08
CA HIS A 122 7.20 -3.05 26.94
C HIS A 122 8.69 -2.72 27.02
N ARG A 123 9.40 -3.34 27.97
CA ARG A 123 10.84 -3.19 28.15
C ARG A 123 11.64 -3.70 26.97
N ILE A 124 11.32 -4.86 26.45
CA ILE A 124 11.96 -5.48 25.29
C ILE A 124 11.75 -4.62 24.05
N PHE A 125 10.50 -4.17 23.81
CA PHE A 125 10.20 -3.33 22.66
C PHE A 125 10.97 -2.00 22.73
N LEU A 126 10.93 -1.31 23.88
CA LEU A 126 11.63 -0.06 24.08
C LEU A 126 13.14 -0.21 23.81
N ALA A 127 13.76 -1.22 24.39
CA ALA A 127 15.19 -1.48 24.18
C ALA A 127 15.49 -1.74 22.69
N SER A 128 14.66 -2.54 22.00
CA SER A 128 14.82 -2.81 20.56
C SER A 128 14.72 -1.54 19.73
N LEU A 129 13.80 -0.65 20.06
CA LEU A 129 13.64 0.63 19.38
C LEU A 129 14.82 1.58 19.65
N ILE A 130 15.31 1.65 20.89
CA ILE A 130 16.50 2.43 21.24
C ILE A 130 17.73 1.96 20.46
N LEU A 131 17.95 0.65 20.41
CA LEU A 131 19.06 0.08 19.65
C LEU A 131 18.93 0.35 18.15
N ALA A 132 17.73 0.23 17.59
CA ALA A 132 17.48 0.56 16.20
C ALA A 132 17.77 2.05 15.92
N ALA A 133 17.31 2.94 16.81
CA ALA A 133 17.55 4.36 16.68
C ALA A 133 19.05 4.70 16.73
N LYS A 134 19.79 4.09 17.65
CA LYS A 134 21.24 4.33 17.79
C LYS A 134 22.06 3.70 16.67
N ASN A 135 21.60 2.62 16.10
CA ASN A 135 22.28 1.94 14.98
C ASN A 135 22.08 2.64 13.64
N LEU A 136 20.92 3.26 13.43
CA LEU A 136 20.55 3.84 12.13
C LEU A 136 20.70 5.37 12.06
N ASN A 137 20.71 6.05 13.21
CA ASN A 137 20.71 7.51 13.22
C ASN A 137 21.91 8.07 13.98
N ASP A 138 22.71 8.89 13.33
CA ASP A 138 23.88 9.56 13.96
C ASP A 138 23.48 10.44 15.15
N GLN A 139 22.28 11.02 15.10
CA GLN A 139 21.74 11.89 16.15
C GLN A 139 20.55 11.23 16.87
N SER A 140 20.74 10.03 17.39
CA SER A 140 19.69 9.37 18.15
C SER A 140 19.44 10.03 19.51
N PRO A 141 18.20 10.07 20.02
CA PRO A 141 17.89 10.58 21.35
C PRO A 141 18.67 9.84 22.45
N LYS A 142 19.18 10.60 23.42
CA LYS A 142 19.82 10.01 24.60
C LYS A 142 18.78 9.30 25.47
N ASN A 143 19.20 8.31 26.28
CA ASN A 143 18.30 7.52 27.14
C ASN A 143 17.43 8.35 28.09
N LYS A 144 17.90 9.54 28.52
CA LYS A 144 17.07 10.47 29.29
C LYS A 144 15.82 10.96 28.55
N HIS A 145 15.88 11.04 27.21
CA HIS A 145 14.73 11.39 26.40
C HIS A 145 13.81 10.21 26.22
N TRP A 146 14.36 9.03 25.96
CA TRP A 146 13.60 7.79 25.91
C TRP A 146 12.82 7.53 27.19
N ALA A 147 13.42 7.73 28.37
CA ALA A 147 12.75 7.63 29.66
C ALA A 147 11.50 8.54 29.74
N ARG A 148 11.60 9.80 29.22
CA ARG A 148 10.45 10.71 29.16
C ARG A 148 9.38 10.27 28.17
N TYR A 149 9.79 9.65 27.07
CA TYR A 149 8.83 9.18 26.05
C TYR A 149 8.02 7.99 26.51
N THR A 150 8.48 7.26 27.54
CA THR A 150 7.73 6.11 28.10
C THR A 150 6.49 6.47 28.91
N ALA A 151 6.33 7.75 29.30
CA ALA A 151 5.12 8.19 29.99
C ALA A 151 3.93 8.16 29.00
N VAL A 152 2.87 7.43 29.32
CA VAL A 152 1.69 7.26 28.46
C VAL A 152 0.52 8.06 29.03
N VAL A 153 -0.17 8.79 28.18
CA VAL A 153 -1.39 9.55 28.56
C VAL A 153 -2.44 8.58 29.05
N GLY A 154 -3.06 8.89 30.19
CA GLY A 154 -4.05 8.00 30.84
C GLY A 154 -3.45 6.96 31.79
N TYR A 155 -2.11 6.87 31.87
CA TYR A 155 -1.39 5.92 32.75
C TYR A 155 -0.33 6.65 33.57
N PRO A 156 -0.71 7.46 34.55
CA PRO A 156 0.20 8.37 35.26
C PRO A 156 1.30 7.65 36.06
N GLU A 157 1.05 6.44 36.49
CA GLU A 157 2.01 5.61 37.25
C GLU A 157 2.88 4.72 36.35
N PHE A 158 2.65 4.75 35.03
CA PHE A 158 3.42 3.96 34.07
C PHE A 158 4.53 4.79 33.44
N GLY A 159 5.73 4.24 33.43
CA GLY A 159 6.90 4.83 32.80
C GLY A 159 8.16 4.14 33.29
N PHE A 160 9.27 4.40 32.62
CA PHE A 160 10.57 3.84 33.00
C PHE A 160 11.56 4.95 33.37
N SER A 161 12.26 4.76 34.46
CA SER A 161 13.34 5.64 34.89
C SER A 161 14.55 5.54 33.93
N ILE A 162 15.41 6.55 33.95
CA ILE A 162 16.64 6.55 33.14
C ILE A 162 17.53 5.34 33.47
N THR A 163 17.58 4.93 34.74
CA THR A 163 18.35 3.77 35.19
C THR A 163 17.81 2.47 34.58
N GLU A 164 16.50 2.31 34.58
CA GLU A 164 15.85 1.17 33.94
C GLU A 164 16.09 1.14 32.44
N VAL A 165 15.95 2.28 31.76
CA VAL A 165 16.21 2.36 30.30
C VAL A 165 17.65 1.99 29.97
N ASN A 166 18.61 2.48 30.75
CA ASN A 166 20.03 2.11 30.58
C ASN A 166 20.25 0.60 30.79
N LEU A 167 19.58 0.03 31.79
CA LEU A 167 19.67 -1.41 32.06
C LEU A 167 19.05 -2.25 30.95
N MET A 168 17.87 -1.86 30.45
CA MET A 168 17.18 -2.55 29.35
C MET A 168 18.05 -2.56 28.07
N GLU A 169 18.61 -1.41 27.70
CA GLU A 169 19.52 -1.30 26.55
C GLU A 169 20.71 -2.24 26.71
N LYS A 170 21.39 -2.17 27.84
CA LYS A 170 22.56 -3.02 28.13
C LYS A 170 22.20 -4.51 28.10
N GLN A 171 21.10 -4.91 28.73
CA GLN A 171 20.64 -6.29 28.74
C GLN A 171 20.33 -6.80 27.33
N LEU A 172 19.66 -5.99 26.50
CA LEU A 172 19.35 -6.38 25.13
C LEU A 172 20.60 -6.52 24.28
N LEU A 173 21.58 -5.63 24.41
CA LEU A 173 22.88 -5.76 23.72
C LEU A 173 23.58 -7.09 24.07
N PHE A 174 23.61 -7.47 25.35
CA PHE A 174 24.14 -8.77 25.77
C PHE A 174 23.35 -9.95 25.19
N LEU A 175 22.03 -9.89 25.24
CA LEU A 175 21.18 -10.95 24.72
C LEU A 175 21.28 -11.10 23.21
N LEU A 176 21.57 -10.01 22.49
CA LEU A 176 21.84 -10.01 21.04
C LEU A 176 23.30 -10.33 20.71
N ASP A 177 24.17 -10.52 21.72
CA ASP A 177 25.59 -10.77 21.52
C ASP A 177 26.27 -9.67 20.70
N TRP A 178 25.83 -8.43 20.89
CA TRP A 178 26.29 -7.22 20.17
C TRP A 178 26.10 -7.29 18.65
N ASP A 179 25.36 -8.27 18.13
CA ASP A 179 25.06 -8.41 16.71
C ASP A 179 23.97 -7.42 16.29
N MET A 180 24.40 -6.18 15.99
CA MET A 180 23.51 -5.08 15.58
C MET A 180 23.41 -4.93 14.06
N ARG A 181 24.21 -5.69 13.31
CA ARG A 181 24.20 -5.63 11.84
C ARG A 181 22.87 -6.08 11.27
N VAL A 182 22.25 -5.22 10.46
CA VAL A 182 21.02 -5.54 9.74
C VAL A 182 21.36 -5.72 8.26
N THR A 183 20.95 -6.82 7.68
CA THR A 183 21.15 -7.14 6.27
C THR A 183 19.88 -6.87 5.47
N THR A 184 20.00 -6.70 4.16
CA THR A 184 18.84 -6.57 3.26
C THR A 184 17.94 -7.81 3.30
N ASP A 185 18.51 -9.00 3.51
CA ASP A 185 17.75 -10.25 3.64
C ASP A 185 16.92 -10.29 4.93
N ASP A 186 17.46 -9.74 6.04
CA ASP A 186 16.68 -9.55 7.28
C ASP A 186 15.47 -8.65 7.01
N LEU A 187 15.67 -7.54 6.27
CA LEU A 187 14.59 -6.61 5.94
C LEU A 187 13.53 -7.29 5.07
N TYR A 188 13.93 -7.97 4.01
CA TYR A 188 12.98 -8.70 3.14
C TYR A 188 12.21 -9.78 3.92
N THR A 189 12.89 -10.52 4.79
CA THR A 189 12.26 -11.57 5.60
C THR A 189 11.23 -11.02 6.57
N HIS A 190 11.58 -9.95 7.29
CA HIS A 190 10.75 -9.43 8.36
C HIS A 190 9.69 -8.42 7.90
N PHE A 191 9.92 -7.74 6.76
CA PHE A 191 8.98 -6.76 6.21
C PHE A 191 8.07 -7.35 5.13
N GLU A 192 8.18 -8.64 4.84
CA GLU A 192 7.39 -9.32 3.81
C GLU A 192 5.88 -9.01 3.86
N PRO A 193 5.22 -8.97 5.03
CA PRO A 193 3.80 -8.63 5.09
C PRO A 193 3.46 -7.25 4.51
N PHE A 194 4.40 -6.31 4.57
CA PHE A 194 4.25 -4.95 4.04
C PHE A 194 4.76 -4.81 2.62
N LEU A 195 5.80 -5.56 2.26
CA LEU A 195 6.41 -5.49 0.93
C LEU A 195 5.56 -6.21 -0.14
N ALA A 196 4.90 -7.31 0.21
CA ALA A 196 4.08 -8.07 -0.72
C ALA A 196 2.95 -7.24 -1.37
N PRO A 197 2.13 -6.48 -0.64
CA PRO A 197 1.10 -5.63 -1.23
C PRO A 197 1.68 -4.49 -2.09
N ILE A 198 2.83 -3.93 -1.70
CA ILE A 198 3.51 -2.88 -2.46
C ILE A 198 4.02 -3.43 -3.79
N ARG A 199 4.63 -4.62 -3.81
CA ARG A 199 5.05 -5.29 -5.04
C ARG A 199 3.85 -5.55 -5.97
N ALA A 200 2.75 -6.05 -5.42
CA ALA A 200 1.52 -6.28 -6.18
C ALA A 200 0.95 -4.98 -6.75
N TYR A 201 1.04 -3.88 -6.01
CA TYR A 201 0.64 -2.56 -6.49
C TYR A 201 1.53 -2.10 -7.65
N HIS A 202 2.86 -2.17 -7.51
CA HIS A 202 3.80 -1.80 -8.58
C HIS A 202 3.61 -2.64 -9.84
N ALA A 203 3.39 -3.96 -9.70
CA ALA A 203 3.10 -4.84 -10.82
C ALA A 203 1.84 -4.42 -11.58
N ARG A 204 0.74 -4.17 -10.87
CA ARG A 204 -0.51 -3.67 -11.48
C ARG A 204 -0.34 -2.33 -12.18
N GLN A 205 0.46 -1.42 -11.62
CA GLN A 205 0.75 -0.13 -12.26
C GLN A 205 1.58 -0.31 -13.53
N ALA A 206 2.58 -1.20 -13.49
CA ALA A 206 3.39 -1.52 -14.67
C ALA A 206 2.54 -2.14 -15.80
N GLU A 207 1.64 -3.07 -15.47
CA GLU A 207 0.70 -3.65 -16.44
C GLU A 207 -0.23 -2.60 -17.05
N LYS A 208 -0.80 -1.71 -16.22
CA LYS A 208 -1.63 -0.59 -16.70
C LYS A 208 -0.85 0.32 -17.64
N ALA A 209 0.37 0.68 -17.27
CA ALA A 209 1.24 1.53 -18.09
C ALA A 209 1.60 0.85 -19.43
N GLN A 210 1.92 -0.44 -19.40
CA GLN A 210 2.21 -1.22 -20.60
C GLN A 210 0.97 -1.30 -21.52
N HIS A 211 -0.19 -1.57 -20.95
CA HIS A 211 -1.45 -1.61 -21.71
C HIS A 211 -1.80 -0.24 -22.33
N ALA A 212 -1.56 0.84 -21.59
CA ALA A 212 -1.76 2.19 -22.10
C ALA A 212 -0.80 2.51 -23.27
N ARG A 213 0.47 2.10 -23.17
CA ARG A 213 1.46 2.25 -24.27
C ARG A 213 1.02 1.48 -25.52
N LEU A 214 0.60 0.23 -25.38
CA LEU A 214 0.13 -0.58 -26.50
C LEU A 214 -1.14 0.02 -27.15
N ARG A 215 -2.03 0.60 -26.36
CA ARG A 215 -3.20 1.33 -26.90
C ARG A 215 -2.76 2.55 -27.71
N GLN A 216 -1.88 3.37 -27.18
CA GLN A 216 -1.37 4.56 -27.86
C GLN A 216 -0.66 4.20 -29.17
N GLU A 217 0.15 3.16 -29.17
CA GLU A 217 0.86 2.67 -30.35
C GLU A 217 -0.13 2.17 -31.42
N ARG A 218 -1.14 1.38 -31.05
CA ARG A 218 -2.20 0.93 -31.96
C ARG A 218 -2.98 2.12 -32.54
N ASP A 219 -3.33 3.10 -31.70
CA ASP A 219 -4.07 4.28 -32.14
C ASP A 219 -3.22 5.18 -33.05
N ALA A 220 -1.90 5.23 -32.84
CA ALA A 220 -0.96 5.92 -33.71
C ALA A 220 -0.88 5.26 -35.08
N LEU A 221 -0.71 3.92 -35.13
CA LEU A 221 -0.74 3.15 -36.38
C LEU A 221 -2.05 3.32 -37.13
N GLY A 222 -3.18 3.29 -36.41
CA GLY A 222 -4.51 3.53 -37.02
C GLY A 222 -4.64 4.92 -37.65
N ARG A 223 -4.09 5.95 -36.99
CA ARG A 223 -4.08 7.31 -37.55
C ARG A 223 -3.20 7.41 -38.79
N GLU A 224 -2.04 6.76 -38.77
CA GLU A 224 -1.12 6.74 -39.93
C GLU A 224 -1.75 6.03 -41.13
N GLN A 225 -2.35 4.84 -40.92
CA GLN A 225 -3.07 4.12 -41.98
C GLN A 225 -4.23 4.95 -42.58
N ASN A 226 -5.00 5.61 -41.71
CA ASN A 226 -6.10 6.46 -42.15
C ASN A 226 -5.60 7.69 -42.94
N SER A 227 -4.48 8.29 -42.52
CA SER A 227 -3.81 9.37 -43.22
C SER A 227 -3.35 8.94 -44.63
N MET A 228 -2.72 7.77 -44.73
CA MET A 228 -2.30 7.17 -46.00
C MET A 228 -3.50 6.91 -46.93
N TYR A 229 -4.60 6.38 -46.38
CA TYR A 229 -5.84 6.14 -47.10
C TYR A 229 -6.44 7.45 -47.65
N LEU A 230 -6.50 8.51 -46.85
CA LEU A 230 -7.01 9.82 -47.26
C LEU A 230 -6.16 10.45 -48.34
N LEU A 231 -4.82 10.37 -48.26
CA LEU A 231 -3.89 10.82 -49.27
C LEU A 231 -4.10 10.09 -50.61
N ALA A 232 -4.23 8.76 -50.56
CA ALA A 232 -4.49 7.97 -51.76
C ALA A 232 -5.86 8.27 -52.38
N ALA A 233 -6.89 8.52 -51.57
CA ALA A 233 -8.21 8.95 -52.05
C ALA A 233 -8.17 10.33 -52.72
N GLN A 234 -7.40 11.27 -52.14
CA GLN A 234 -7.21 12.59 -52.71
C GLN A 234 -6.47 12.53 -54.05
N GLN A 235 -5.42 11.71 -54.17
CA GLN A 235 -4.70 11.51 -55.45
C GLN A 235 -5.61 10.93 -56.53
N ARG A 236 -6.45 9.92 -56.18
CA ARG A 236 -7.43 9.36 -57.13
C ARG A 236 -8.43 10.42 -57.61
N ARG A 237 -8.90 11.28 -56.70
CA ARG A 237 -9.82 12.37 -57.03
C ARG A 237 -9.19 13.36 -57.99
N SER A 238 -7.95 13.77 -57.74
CA SER A 238 -7.19 14.67 -58.63
C SER A 238 -6.96 14.06 -60.01
N GLN A 239 -6.66 12.76 -60.10
CA GLN A 239 -6.50 12.06 -61.37
C GLN A 239 -7.81 12.01 -62.16
N LEU A 240 -8.95 11.75 -61.52
CA LEU A 240 -10.27 11.77 -62.17
C LEU A 240 -10.65 13.17 -62.65
N GLU A 241 -10.32 14.23 -61.90
CA GLU A 241 -10.54 15.63 -62.32
C GLU A 241 -9.67 16.01 -63.51
N MET A 242 -8.40 15.58 -63.55
CA MET A 242 -7.54 15.77 -64.71
C MET A 242 -8.07 15.03 -65.96
N GLN A 243 -8.54 13.82 -65.83
CA GLN A 243 -9.15 13.08 -66.93
C GLN A 243 -10.44 13.76 -67.42
N ARG A 244 -11.27 14.27 -66.55
CA ARG A 244 -12.50 14.99 -66.92
C ARG A 244 -12.19 16.28 -67.68
N ASN A 245 -11.18 17.05 -67.19
CA ASN A 245 -10.74 18.28 -67.87
C ASN A 245 -10.08 18.02 -69.24
N ALA A 246 -9.45 16.84 -69.42
CA ALA A 246 -8.88 16.44 -70.71
C ALA A 246 -9.97 16.09 -71.76
N TYR A 247 -11.14 15.64 -71.34
CA TYR A 247 -12.28 15.42 -72.22
C TYR A 247 -13.07 16.70 -72.54
N ASP A 248 -12.98 17.74 -71.70
CA ASP A 248 -13.67 19.01 -71.89
C ASP A 248 -12.79 20.08 -72.61
N SER A 249 -11.64 19.73 -73.15
CA SER A 249 -10.81 20.60 -73.94
C SER A 249 -11.53 20.84 -75.29
N PRO A 250 -11.82 22.12 -75.65
CA PRO A 250 -12.46 22.49 -76.96
C PRO A 250 -11.45 22.52 -78.10
N GLN A 251 -10.87 21.36 -78.38
CA GLN A 251 -10.02 21.24 -79.59
C GLN A 251 -10.47 20.07 -80.44
N SER A 252 -11.54 20.26 -81.17
CA SER A 252 -11.78 19.64 -82.44
C SER A 252 -13.19 19.91 -82.93
N CYS A 253 -13.48 21.11 -83.27
CA CYS A 253 -14.65 21.44 -84.14
C CYS A 253 -14.26 22.45 -85.14
N ALA A 254 -13.35 22.09 -86.05
CA ALA A 254 -13.23 22.80 -87.30
C ALA A 254 -13.45 21.81 -88.44
N SER A 255 -14.37 22.19 -89.33
CA SER A 255 -14.69 21.56 -90.62
C SER A 255 -15.69 20.41 -90.60
N TYR A 256 -16.96 20.71 -90.82
CA TYR A 256 -17.70 20.46 -92.05
C TYR A 256 -19.07 21.14 -92.01
N ALA A 257 -19.22 22.18 -92.82
CA ALA A 257 -20.52 22.77 -93.14
C ALA A 257 -21.26 21.87 -94.15
N HIS A 258 -22.52 21.58 -93.93
CA HIS A 258 -23.57 21.54 -94.91
C HIS A 258 -24.99 21.43 -94.27
N PRO A 259 -26.06 21.80 -95.02
CA PRO A 259 -27.11 22.63 -94.43
C PRO A 259 -28.43 21.91 -94.16
N ALA A 260 -29.18 22.62 -93.36
CA ALA A 260 -30.63 22.65 -93.17
C ALA A 260 -31.49 21.49 -93.69
N TYR A 261 -32.34 20.96 -92.80
CA TYR A 261 -33.79 20.85 -93.03
C TYR A 261 -34.55 20.81 -91.69
N TYR A 262 -35.66 21.56 -91.71
CA TYR A 262 -36.67 21.63 -90.65
C TYR A 262 -37.21 20.26 -90.25
N THR A 263 -37.52 20.11 -89.00
CA THR A 263 -38.91 19.86 -88.55
C THR A 263 -38.99 19.77 -86.98
N ARG A 264 -39.90 20.48 -86.53
CA ARG A 264 -40.67 20.65 -85.35
C ARG A 264 -41.14 19.29 -84.79
N SER A 265 -40.96 19.04 -83.45
CA SER A 265 -42.09 18.78 -82.57
C SER A 265 -41.62 18.48 -81.15
N SER A 266 -42.38 19.06 -80.31
CA SER A 266 -42.42 18.99 -78.89
C SER A 266 -42.50 17.55 -78.31
N SER A 267 -41.88 17.36 -77.19
CA SER A 267 -42.62 16.91 -75.98
C SER A 267 -41.67 16.71 -74.78
N ARG A 268 -42.02 17.43 -73.83
CA ARG A 268 -42.01 17.24 -72.41
C ARG A 268 -41.13 16.14 -71.80
N VAL A 269 -40.25 16.64 -70.94
CA VAL A 269 -39.59 16.01 -69.77
C VAL A 269 -40.59 15.44 -68.79
N PRO A 270 -40.23 14.45 -67.97
CA PRO A 270 -39.85 14.85 -66.61
C PRO A 270 -38.59 14.17 -66.09
N SER A 271 -37.76 15.02 -65.50
CA SER A 271 -36.69 14.65 -64.58
C SER A 271 -37.20 13.86 -63.37
N ARG A 272 -36.55 12.74 -63.10
CA ARG A 272 -36.55 12.15 -61.79
C ARG A 272 -35.11 11.87 -61.42
N THR A 273 -34.60 12.66 -60.56
CA THR A 273 -33.43 12.37 -59.73
C THR A 273 -33.84 11.50 -58.56
N PRO A 274 -33.22 10.38 -58.31
CA PRO A 274 -33.39 9.69 -57.05
C PRO A 274 -32.44 10.34 -56.03
N SER A 275 -33.02 10.92 -55.00
CA SER A 275 -32.35 11.33 -53.77
C SER A 275 -31.94 10.06 -52.99
N LEU A 276 -30.65 9.88 -52.85
CA LEU A 276 -30.09 8.92 -51.90
C LEU A 276 -29.82 9.62 -50.56
N SER A 277 -30.78 9.48 -49.66
CA SER A 277 -30.57 9.80 -48.26
C SER A 277 -29.81 8.66 -47.56
N PRO A 278 -28.85 8.97 -46.68
CA PRO A 278 -28.18 7.93 -45.92
C PRO A 278 -29.11 7.34 -44.83
N PRO A 279 -28.95 6.07 -44.48
CA PRO A 279 -29.79 5.45 -43.47
C PRO A 279 -29.37 5.98 -42.06
N THR A 280 -30.31 6.61 -41.42
CA THR A 280 -30.31 6.88 -39.99
C THR A 280 -30.37 5.56 -39.21
N ARG A 281 -29.39 5.34 -38.40
CA ARG A 281 -29.37 4.26 -37.42
C ARG A 281 -30.17 4.70 -36.20
N SER A 282 -31.41 4.37 -36.15
CA SER A 282 -32.17 4.26 -34.91
C SER A 282 -31.86 2.90 -34.32
N GLY A 283 -31.40 2.77 -33.18
CA GLY A 283 -31.85 3.05 -31.86
C GLY A 283 -32.92 2.06 -31.42
N SER A 284 -32.76 1.63 -30.23
CA SER A 284 -33.83 1.05 -29.40
C SER A 284 -33.90 -0.47 -29.42
N VAL A 285 -34.03 -1.01 -28.37
CA VAL A 285 -34.59 -0.94 -27.02
C VAL A 285 -34.71 -2.40 -26.58
N ALA A 286 -34.26 -2.60 -25.39
CA ALA A 286 -35.10 -2.90 -24.22
C ALA A 286 -36.13 -4.02 -24.44
N SER A 287 -36.05 -5.00 -23.65
CA SER A 287 -37.10 -5.28 -22.68
C SER A 287 -37.14 -6.71 -22.22
N HIS A 288 -37.31 -6.77 -20.96
CA HIS A 288 -38.14 -7.67 -20.14
C HIS A 288 -37.63 -9.09 -19.91
N SER A 289 -37.21 -9.26 -18.67
CA SER A 289 -37.98 -9.69 -17.50
C SER A 289 -38.60 -11.08 -17.69
N THR A 290 -38.20 -11.95 -16.83
CA THR A 290 -39.04 -12.55 -15.79
C THR A 290 -38.19 -13.48 -14.94
N ALA A 291 -38.20 -13.20 -13.70
CA ALA A 291 -38.38 -14.01 -12.52
C ALA A 291 -38.50 -15.52 -12.73
N ASP A 292 -37.72 -16.28 -11.98
CA ASP A 292 -38.34 -17.13 -10.99
C ASP A 292 -37.33 -17.58 -9.91
N SER A 293 -37.86 -17.62 -8.75
CA SER A 293 -37.35 -18.05 -7.46
C SER A 293 -36.79 -19.46 -7.48
N LEU A 294 -35.81 -19.75 -6.66
CA LEU A 294 -35.95 -20.67 -5.53
C LEU A 294 -34.69 -20.71 -4.66
N ALA A 295 -34.97 -20.73 -3.41
CA ALA A 295 -34.12 -20.78 -2.25
C ALA A 295 -33.10 -21.95 -2.23
N SER A 296 -31.92 -21.74 -1.64
CA SER A 296 -31.46 -22.59 -0.56
C SER A 296 -30.12 -22.16 0.00
N SER A 297 -30.12 -21.91 1.32
CA SER A 297 -29.11 -22.18 2.35
C SER A 297 -27.67 -21.70 2.17
N SER A 298 -27.31 -20.75 3.03
CA SER A 298 -25.95 -20.38 3.46
C SER A 298 -25.19 -21.57 4.07
N PRO A 299 -23.86 -21.50 4.02
CA PRO A 299 -23.16 -21.44 5.31
C PRO A 299 -22.11 -20.33 5.38
N ALA A 300 -21.85 -19.95 6.61
CA ALA A 300 -20.94 -18.94 7.12
C ALA A 300 -19.59 -18.88 6.40
N SER A 301 -19.27 -17.71 5.84
CA SER A 301 -17.92 -17.36 5.41
C SER A 301 -17.23 -16.58 6.50
N LEU A 302 -16.16 -17.16 7.01
CA LEU A 302 -15.10 -16.48 7.74
C LEU A 302 -14.56 -15.34 6.89
N ALA A 303 -14.67 -14.13 7.41
CA ALA A 303 -14.10 -12.93 6.81
C ALA A 303 -12.58 -13.04 6.81
N SER A 304 -12.01 -13.36 5.67
CA SER A 304 -10.61 -13.10 5.39
C SER A 304 -10.49 -11.63 4.99
N SER A 305 -9.93 -10.81 5.87
CA SER A 305 -9.56 -9.44 5.58
C SER A 305 -8.55 -9.43 4.44
N SER A 306 -8.95 -8.87 3.31
CA SER A 306 -8.13 -8.74 2.12
C SER A 306 -6.95 -7.77 2.36
N PRO A 307 -5.73 -8.11 1.95
CA PRO A 307 -4.55 -7.24 2.08
C PRO A 307 -4.54 -6.03 1.12
N ALA A 308 -5.61 -5.79 0.38
CA ALA A 308 -5.70 -4.69 -0.59
C ALA A 308 -5.79 -3.27 0.02
N SER A 309 -6.14 -3.16 1.29
CA SER A 309 -6.33 -1.89 1.99
C SER A 309 -5.02 -1.14 2.31
N LEU A 310 -3.92 -1.85 2.51
CA LEU A 310 -2.63 -1.26 2.89
C LEU A 310 -1.95 -0.46 1.78
N ALA A 311 -2.11 -0.87 0.53
CA ALA A 311 -1.47 -0.18 -0.61
C ALA A 311 -2.17 1.14 -0.96
N ASP A 312 -3.49 1.20 -0.81
CA ASP A 312 -4.25 2.43 -1.08
C ASP A 312 -4.05 3.49 0.00
N SER A 313 -3.89 3.08 1.27
CA SER A 313 -3.62 4.01 2.38
C SER A 313 -2.26 4.71 2.23
N CYS A 314 -1.23 4.02 1.76
CA CYS A 314 0.09 4.63 1.52
C CYS A 314 0.10 5.59 0.31
N ALA A 315 -0.72 5.32 -0.71
CA ALA A 315 -0.80 6.17 -1.90
C ALA A 315 -1.60 7.46 -1.65
N GLU A 316 -2.68 7.36 -0.89
CA GLU A 316 -3.58 8.49 -0.61
C GLU A 316 -2.95 9.51 0.35
N THR A 317 -2.19 9.04 1.36
CA THR A 317 -1.48 9.93 2.29
C THR A 317 -0.30 10.66 1.64
N ALA A 318 0.32 10.08 0.61
CA ALA A 318 1.39 10.74 -0.15
C ALA A 318 0.84 11.85 -1.07
N GLN A 319 -0.39 11.72 -1.56
CA GLN A 319 -1.05 12.73 -2.38
C GLN A 319 -1.53 13.94 -1.57
N LEU A 320 -2.04 13.73 -0.36
CA LEU A 320 -2.51 14.81 0.52
C LEU A 320 -1.37 15.73 1.02
N ARG A 321 -0.15 15.22 1.16
CA ARG A 321 1.02 16.03 1.56
C ARG A 321 1.67 16.81 0.41
N ARG A 322 1.37 16.50 -0.85
CA ARG A 322 1.85 17.30 -2.00
C ARG A 322 1.08 18.60 -2.20
N CYS A 323 -0.13 18.68 -1.69
CA CYS A 323 -0.96 19.89 -1.80
C CYS A 323 -0.63 20.97 -0.77
N ASP A 324 0.06 20.63 0.34
CA ASP A 324 0.37 21.58 1.42
C ASP A 324 1.75 22.28 1.31
N ILE A 325 2.50 22.06 0.23
CA ILE A 325 3.85 22.65 0.02
C ILE A 325 3.85 23.76 -1.05
N GLU A 326 2.72 24.02 -1.72
CA GLU A 326 2.62 25.09 -2.73
C GLU A 326 1.72 26.27 -2.29
N HIS A 327 1.86 26.68 -1.02
CA HIS A 327 1.41 28.01 -0.59
C HIS A 327 2.41 28.63 0.38
#